data_125966c48a6ef97496dfb8e33817100e
#
_entry.id   125966c48a6ef97496dfb8e33817100e
#
_cell.length_a   1.000
_cell.length_b   1.000
_cell.length_c   1.000
_cell.angle_alpha   90.00
_cell.angle_beta   90.00
_cell.angle_gamma   90.00
#
_symmetry.space_group_name_H-M   'P 1'
#
loop_
_entity.id
_entity.type
_entity.pdbx_description
1 polymer ?
#
loop_
_entity_poly.entity_id
_entity_poly.type
_entity_poly.pdbx_seq_one_letter_code
_entity_poly.pdbx_strand_id
1 'polypeptide(L)'
;GGEGTRTDVLETQARLSLAQAEEIESLDTQDAALRELEAIVGQPLQIEELAPLTRQFDIPPLEPNRFETWREMAMANNPELKSQHHALDVAEYEVERKRAGHLPKVSLYASSRQTSSDSESSYNQKYDTNSVGIQVSLPLFAGGSVSASTRQAANQLSQAQYELDAQTAKTLIELRKQFNLNTSGAAKVRAYEMAVGSATALVTATRKSVTGGERVNLDVLDAEQQLFTARRDLADARHAYLLARIQLKYFAGLLSEQDLRALAGYFQPSA
;
A
#
# COMPACT_ATOMS: atom_id res chain seq x y z
N GLY A 1 -2.58 -14.25 57.04
CA GLY A 1 -2.39 -12.98 56.38
C GLY A 1 -0.99 -12.92 55.83
N GLY A 2 -0.80 -13.11 54.54
CA GLY A 2 0.50 -12.89 53.88
C GLY A 2 0.70 -11.39 53.75
N GLU A 3 1.41 -10.81 54.71
CA GLU A 3 1.98 -9.47 54.55
C GLU A 3 3.05 -9.57 53.45
N GLY A 4 2.81 -8.90 52.29
CA GLY A 4 3.79 -8.81 51.24
C GLY A 4 5.10 -8.23 51.81
N THR A 5 6.23 -8.76 51.38
CA THR A 5 7.54 -8.27 51.83
C THR A 5 7.77 -6.85 51.26
N ARG A 6 8.67 -6.07 51.87
CA ARG A 6 9.09 -4.75 51.37
C ARG A 6 9.58 -4.86 49.89
N THR A 7 10.11 -6.00 49.54
CA THR A 7 10.55 -6.33 48.18
C THR A 7 9.38 -6.39 47.20
N ASP A 8 8.26 -7.03 47.59
CA ASP A 8 7.05 -7.15 46.75
C ASP A 8 6.41 -5.78 46.48
N VAL A 9 6.44 -4.88 47.47
CA VAL A 9 5.98 -3.49 47.33
C VAL A 9 6.87 -2.72 46.33
N LEU A 10 8.18 -2.81 46.43
CA LEU A 10 9.12 -2.15 45.53
C LEU A 10 9.00 -2.72 44.10
N GLU A 11 8.84 -4.02 43.93
CA GLU A 11 8.63 -4.65 42.64
C GLU A 11 7.31 -4.20 41.99
N THR A 12 6.22 -4.19 42.75
CA THR A 12 4.94 -3.70 42.26
C THR A 12 4.99 -2.24 41.85
N GLN A 13 5.71 -1.40 42.63
CA GLN A 13 5.87 0.01 42.32
C GLN A 13 6.73 0.24 41.06
N ALA A 14 7.79 -0.55 40.87
CA ALA A 14 8.59 -0.52 39.64
C ALA A 14 7.76 -0.90 38.43
N ARG A 15 6.95 -1.98 38.50
CA ARG A 15 6.04 -2.41 37.45
C ARG A 15 4.97 -1.36 37.10
N LEU A 16 4.42 -0.69 38.16
CA LEU A 16 3.47 0.41 37.95
C LEU A 16 4.09 1.56 37.15
N SER A 17 5.31 1.97 37.54
CA SER A 17 6.03 3.06 36.88
C SER A 17 6.34 2.72 35.40
N LEU A 18 6.74 1.47 35.13
CA LEU A 18 6.93 1.00 33.73
C LEU A 18 5.62 0.99 32.94
N ALA A 19 4.54 0.49 33.53
CA ALA A 19 3.23 0.47 32.86
C ALA A 19 2.72 1.90 32.58
N GLN A 20 2.96 2.86 33.48
CA GLN A 20 2.62 4.26 33.22
C GLN A 20 3.44 4.86 32.07
N ALA A 21 4.72 4.51 31.95
CA ALA A 21 5.54 4.94 30.83
C ALA A 21 5.05 4.34 29.50
N GLU A 22 4.70 3.06 29.48
CA GLU A 22 4.11 2.39 28.32
C GLU A 22 2.74 2.98 27.93
N GLU A 23 1.93 3.37 28.92
CA GLU A 23 0.64 4.07 28.67
C GLU A 23 0.87 5.40 27.95
N ILE A 24 1.82 6.23 28.42
CA ILE A 24 2.15 7.51 27.77
C ILE A 24 2.60 7.29 26.32
N GLU A 25 3.53 6.35 26.09
CA GLU A 25 4.01 6.02 24.74
C GLU A 25 2.87 5.53 23.83
N SER A 26 1.95 4.75 24.38
CA SER A 26 0.77 4.26 23.64
C SER A 26 -0.18 5.39 23.27
N LEU A 27 -0.40 6.36 24.17
CA LEU A 27 -1.24 7.54 23.89
C LEU A 27 -0.60 8.43 22.83
N ASP A 28 0.71 8.65 22.88
CA ASP A 28 1.44 9.42 21.85
C ASP A 28 1.34 8.73 20.49
N THR A 29 1.50 7.40 20.45
CA THR A 29 1.36 6.61 19.22
C THR A 29 -0.07 6.69 18.67
N GLN A 30 -1.07 6.64 19.54
CA GLN A 30 -2.48 6.76 19.17
C GLN A 30 -2.79 8.14 18.58
N ASP A 31 -2.31 9.23 19.20
CA ASP A 31 -2.51 10.59 18.67
C ASP A 31 -1.84 10.74 17.30
N ALA A 32 -0.61 10.26 17.13
CA ALA A 32 0.08 10.29 15.85
C ALA A 32 -0.70 9.55 14.75
N ALA A 33 -1.20 8.34 15.05
CA ALA A 33 -2.00 7.57 14.10
C ALA A 33 -3.33 8.25 13.76
N LEU A 34 -3.95 8.93 14.73
CA LEU A 34 -5.17 9.72 14.51
C LEU A 34 -4.89 10.89 13.57
N ARG A 35 -3.77 11.62 13.74
CA ARG A 35 -3.38 12.72 12.83
C ARG A 35 -3.09 12.21 11.41
N GLU A 36 -2.47 11.05 11.26
CA GLU A 36 -2.29 10.43 9.94
C GLU A 36 -3.63 10.11 9.28
N LEU A 37 -4.58 9.59 10.05
CA LEU A 37 -5.92 9.29 9.53
C LEU A 37 -6.68 10.57 9.13
N GLU A 38 -6.61 11.63 9.95
CA GLU A 38 -7.18 12.96 9.63
C GLU A 38 -6.61 13.52 8.32
N ALA A 39 -5.30 13.36 8.10
CA ALA A 39 -4.67 13.80 6.85
C ALA A 39 -5.21 13.06 5.62
N ILE A 40 -5.58 11.78 5.77
CA ILE A 40 -6.17 10.98 4.70
C ILE A 40 -7.64 11.35 4.47
N VAL A 41 -8.41 11.52 5.55
CA VAL A 41 -9.85 11.82 5.49
C VAL A 41 -10.13 13.29 5.14
N GLY A 42 -9.18 14.19 5.47
CA GLY A 42 -9.29 15.62 5.19
C GLY A 42 -10.17 16.40 6.19
N GLN A 43 -10.49 15.81 7.34
CA GLN A 43 -11.26 16.45 8.41
C GLN A 43 -10.79 15.99 9.79
N PRO A 44 -10.95 16.84 10.85
CA PRO A 44 -10.68 16.42 12.22
C PRO A 44 -11.53 15.22 12.63
N LEU A 45 -10.93 14.29 13.38
CA LEU A 45 -11.59 13.09 13.88
C LEU A 45 -11.43 13.00 15.40
N GLN A 46 -12.47 12.48 16.07
CA GLN A 46 -12.38 12.08 17.47
C GLN A 46 -12.23 10.56 17.55
N ILE A 47 -11.48 10.08 18.55
CA ILE A 47 -11.22 8.63 18.68
C ILE A 47 -12.52 7.85 18.91
N GLU A 48 -13.50 8.47 19.56
CA GLU A 48 -14.81 7.92 19.85
C GLU A 48 -15.67 7.71 18.59
N GLU A 49 -15.32 8.41 17.50
CA GLU A 49 -15.99 8.26 16.20
C GLU A 49 -15.49 7.04 15.43
N LEU A 50 -14.35 6.46 15.85
CA LEU A 50 -13.77 5.30 15.19
C LEU A 50 -14.46 4.01 15.67
N ALA A 51 -15.07 3.31 14.73
CA ALA A 51 -15.71 2.03 15.03
C ALA A 51 -14.66 0.95 15.34
N PRO A 52 -14.71 0.29 16.49
CA PRO A 52 -13.80 -0.80 16.83
C PRO A 52 -14.13 -2.06 16.03
N LEU A 53 -13.18 -2.99 15.95
CA LEU A 53 -13.43 -4.32 15.39
C LEU A 53 -14.48 -5.08 16.21
N THR A 54 -15.40 -5.74 15.50
CA THR A 54 -16.41 -6.61 16.12
C THR A 54 -15.80 -7.72 16.97
N ARG A 55 -16.47 -8.10 18.06
CA ARG A 55 -16.02 -9.22 18.89
C ARG A 55 -16.20 -10.57 18.16
N GLN A 56 -17.25 -10.69 17.35
CA GLN A 56 -17.46 -11.86 16.49
C GLN A 56 -16.69 -11.63 15.18
N PHE A 57 -15.51 -12.24 15.13
CA PHE A 57 -14.61 -12.10 13.99
C PHE A 57 -14.71 -13.35 13.11
N ASP A 58 -15.49 -13.25 12.04
CA ASP A 58 -15.61 -14.34 11.08
C ASP A 58 -14.42 -14.37 10.12
N ILE A 59 -13.90 -15.57 9.87
CA ILE A 59 -12.77 -15.80 8.99
C ILE A 59 -13.24 -16.66 7.82
N PRO A 60 -13.76 -16.04 6.75
CA PRO A 60 -14.17 -16.80 5.59
C PRO A 60 -12.95 -17.42 4.90
N PRO A 61 -13.08 -18.64 4.35
CA PRO A 61 -11.99 -19.28 3.63
C PRO A 61 -11.46 -18.40 2.49
N LEU A 62 -10.16 -18.53 2.21
CA LEU A 62 -9.56 -17.88 1.08
C LEU A 62 -9.89 -18.67 -0.19
N GLU A 63 -10.62 -18.06 -1.10
CA GLU A 63 -10.95 -18.62 -2.41
C GLU A 63 -10.43 -17.69 -3.52
N PRO A 64 -9.67 -18.25 -4.48
CA PRO A 64 -9.16 -19.61 -4.58
C PRO A 64 -8.05 -19.91 -3.55
N ASN A 65 -8.00 -21.17 -3.08
CA ASN A 65 -7.01 -21.63 -2.09
C ASN A 65 -5.68 -22.09 -2.71
N ARG A 66 -5.33 -21.60 -3.89
CA ARG A 66 -4.09 -21.95 -4.60
C ARG A 66 -3.39 -20.67 -5.03
N PHE A 67 -2.12 -20.55 -4.67
CA PHE A 67 -1.32 -19.38 -5.03
C PHE A 67 -1.20 -19.17 -6.55
N GLU A 68 -1.06 -20.26 -7.31
CA GLU A 68 -0.88 -20.15 -8.77
C GLU A 68 -2.06 -19.44 -9.45
N THR A 69 -3.28 -19.65 -8.97
CA THR A 69 -4.45 -18.95 -9.48
C THR A 69 -4.37 -17.43 -9.18
N TRP A 70 -3.90 -17.04 -7.99
CA TRP A 70 -3.67 -15.64 -7.66
C TRP A 70 -2.58 -15.01 -8.51
N ARG A 71 -1.52 -15.79 -8.81
CA ARG A 71 -0.46 -15.36 -9.72
C ARG A 71 -0.99 -15.08 -11.12
N GLU A 72 -1.77 -15.99 -11.68
CA GLU A 72 -2.40 -15.81 -12.99
C GLU A 72 -3.30 -14.58 -13.03
N MET A 73 -4.14 -14.39 -11.99
CA MET A 73 -4.98 -13.20 -11.85
C MET A 73 -4.16 -11.91 -11.77
N ALA A 74 -3.06 -11.89 -11.03
CA ALA A 74 -2.18 -10.73 -10.92
C ALA A 74 -1.53 -10.39 -12.27
N MET A 75 -1.00 -11.38 -12.97
CA MET A 75 -0.41 -11.18 -14.30
C MET A 75 -1.42 -10.63 -15.32
N ALA A 76 -2.68 -11.04 -15.22
CA ALA A 76 -3.73 -10.60 -16.13
C ALA A 76 -4.35 -9.25 -15.77
N ASN A 77 -4.46 -8.93 -14.46
CA ASN A 77 -5.30 -7.82 -14.01
C ASN A 77 -4.56 -6.69 -13.30
N ASN A 78 -3.34 -6.92 -12.79
CA ASN A 78 -2.63 -5.91 -12.01
C ASN A 78 -2.39 -4.64 -12.86
N PRO A 79 -2.89 -3.45 -12.43
CA PRO A 79 -2.79 -2.23 -13.22
C PRO A 79 -1.35 -1.74 -13.40
N GLU A 80 -0.50 -1.97 -12.41
CA GLU A 80 0.91 -1.56 -12.45
C GLU A 80 1.68 -2.37 -13.50
N LEU A 81 1.44 -3.68 -13.58
CA LEU A 81 2.03 -4.53 -14.62
C LEU A 81 1.51 -4.14 -16.01
N LYS A 82 0.21 -3.83 -16.14
CA LYS A 82 -0.34 -3.31 -17.41
C LYS A 82 0.31 -2.01 -17.83
N SER A 83 0.53 -1.10 -16.88
CA SER A 83 1.24 0.17 -17.14
C SER A 83 2.67 -0.07 -17.63
N GLN A 84 3.40 -1.01 -17.03
CA GLN A 84 4.75 -1.36 -17.48
C GLN A 84 4.77 -2.03 -18.86
N HIS A 85 3.78 -2.86 -19.18
CA HIS A 85 3.63 -3.40 -20.54
C HIS A 85 3.44 -2.28 -21.58
N HIS A 86 2.57 -1.31 -21.30
CA HIS A 86 2.41 -0.16 -22.20
C HIS A 86 3.66 0.73 -22.27
N ALA A 87 4.43 0.85 -21.20
CA ALA A 87 5.71 1.56 -21.25
C ALA A 87 6.72 0.82 -22.16
N LEU A 88 6.70 -0.52 -22.16
CA LEU A 88 7.50 -1.33 -23.08
C LEU A 88 7.04 -1.11 -24.54
N ASP A 89 5.73 -1.14 -24.82
CA ASP A 89 5.19 -0.85 -26.16
C ASP A 89 5.63 0.52 -26.66
N VAL A 90 5.58 1.55 -25.79
CA VAL A 90 6.06 2.91 -26.12
C VAL A 90 7.54 2.90 -26.49
N ALA A 91 8.37 2.16 -25.73
CA ALA A 91 9.80 2.06 -26.02
C ALA A 91 10.08 1.35 -27.36
N GLU A 92 9.28 0.32 -27.73
CA GLU A 92 9.38 -0.36 -29.01
C GLU A 92 9.06 0.60 -30.17
N TYR A 93 7.93 1.32 -30.11
CA TYR A 93 7.57 2.31 -31.13
C TYR A 93 8.56 3.47 -31.18
N GLU A 94 9.24 3.82 -30.07
CA GLU A 94 10.27 4.84 -30.08
C GLU A 94 11.51 4.41 -30.89
N VAL A 95 11.89 3.11 -30.82
CA VAL A 95 12.94 2.57 -31.70
C VAL A 95 12.56 2.69 -33.16
N GLU A 96 11.32 2.33 -33.53
CA GLU A 96 10.83 2.47 -34.90
C GLU A 96 10.78 3.93 -35.34
N ARG A 97 10.31 4.83 -34.47
CA ARG A 97 10.29 6.27 -34.72
C ARG A 97 11.68 6.84 -34.99
N LYS A 98 12.70 6.43 -34.22
CA LYS A 98 14.08 6.86 -34.44
C LYS A 98 14.65 6.31 -35.74
N ARG A 99 14.34 5.04 -36.05
CA ARG A 99 14.75 4.40 -37.31
C ARG A 99 14.14 5.08 -38.53
N ALA A 100 12.87 5.54 -38.41
CA ALA A 100 12.19 6.30 -39.44
C ALA A 100 12.84 7.66 -39.78
N GLY A 101 13.80 8.11 -38.97
CA GLY A 101 14.62 9.28 -39.28
C GLY A 101 15.47 9.19 -40.58
N HIS A 102 15.62 7.98 -41.13
CA HIS A 102 16.19 7.77 -42.47
C HIS A 102 15.19 7.92 -43.61
N LEU A 103 13.89 8.01 -43.32
CA LEU A 103 12.83 8.08 -44.31
C LEU A 103 12.49 9.53 -44.71
N PRO A 104 11.91 9.78 -45.92
CA PRO A 104 11.40 11.09 -46.26
C PRO A 104 10.27 11.52 -45.32
N LYS A 105 10.35 12.77 -44.85
CA LYS A 105 9.30 13.42 -44.07
C LYS A 105 8.43 14.26 -44.97
N VAL A 106 7.14 13.96 -45.06
CA VAL A 106 6.13 14.75 -45.82
C VAL A 106 5.35 15.59 -44.80
N SER A 107 5.26 16.88 -45.04
CA SER A 107 4.51 17.82 -44.21
C SER A 107 3.55 18.63 -45.07
N LEU A 108 2.30 18.75 -44.63
CA LEU A 108 1.36 19.73 -45.17
C LEU A 108 1.39 20.96 -44.30
N TYR A 109 1.46 22.14 -44.88
CA TYR A 109 1.40 23.39 -44.15
C TYR A 109 0.40 24.35 -44.77
N ALA A 110 -0.27 25.09 -43.92
CA ALA A 110 -1.12 26.22 -44.24
C ALA A 110 -0.72 27.40 -43.35
N SER A 111 -0.49 28.56 -43.91
CA SER A 111 -0.22 29.74 -43.13
C SER A 111 -0.96 30.95 -43.67
N SER A 112 -1.43 31.81 -42.80
CA SER A 112 -1.97 33.12 -43.07
C SER A 112 -1.18 34.14 -42.30
N ARG A 113 -0.61 35.10 -43.02
CA ARG A 113 0.23 36.14 -42.42
C ARG A 113 -0.23 37.51 -42.90
N GLN A 114 -0.48 38.42 -41.97
CA GLN A 114 -0.66 39.83 -42.22
C GLN A 114 0.64 40.57 -41.83
N THR A 115 1.18 41.34 -42.73
CA THR A 115 2.37 42.16 -42.48
C THR A 115 2.01 43.61 -42.78
N SER A 116 2.19 44.48 -41.82
CA SER A 116 2.10 45.93 -41.99
C SER A 116 3.49 46.54 -41.79
N SER A 117 3.98 47.27 -42.77
CA SER A 117 5.27 47.96 -42.70
C SER A 117 5.05 49.43 -42.95
N ASP A 118 5.60 50.28 -42.03
CA ASP A 118 5.63 51.71 -42.14
C ASP A 118 7.08 52.15 -41.87
N SER A 119 7.79 52.44 -42.93
CA SER A 119 9.19 52.91 -42.88
C SER A 119 9.41 54.04 -43.88
N GLU A 120 10.49 54.83 -43.76
CA GLU A 120 10.82 55.95 -44.64
C GLU A 120 10.86 55.61 -46.14
N SER A 121 11.05 54.33 -46.49
CA SER A 121 11.06 53.83 -47.88
C SER A 121 9.84 53.03 -48.28
N SER A 122 8.89 52.74 -47.37
CA SER A 122 7.71 51.87 -47.60
C SER A 122 6.49 52.41 -46.89
N TYR A 123 5.83 53.39 -47.45
CA TYR A 123 4.64 53.98 -46.89
C TYR A 123 3.45 53.06 -46.94
N ASN A 124 2.88 52.68 -45.74
CA ASN A 124 1.55 52.08 -45.58
C ASN A 124 1.34 50.78 -46.37
N GLN A 125 2.39 49.92 -46.50
CA GLN A 125 2.27 48.63 -47.15
C GLN A 125 1.67 47.60 -46.24
N LYS A 126 0.50 47.07 -46.60
CA LYS A 126 -0.15 45.93 -45.92
C LYS A 126 -0.19 44.74 -46.89
N TYR A 127 0.39 43.63 -46.42
CA TYR A 127 0.37 42.40 -47.20
C TYR A 127 -0.42 41.32 -46.41
N ASP A 128 -1.40 40.75 -47.08
CA ASP A 128 -2.10 39.55 -46.63
C ASP A 128 -1.61 38.37 -47.49
N THR A 129 -0.84 37.48 -46.87
CA THR A 129 -0.28 36.32 -47.57
C THR A 129 -0.88 35.05 -47.04
N ASN A 130 -1.57 34.30 -47.88
CA ASN A 130 -2.09 32.98 -47.62
C ASN A 130 -1.28 31.96 -48.38
N SER A 131 -0.71 30.98 -47.69
CA SER A 131 0.12 29.93 -48.33
C SER A 131 -0.38 28.56 -47.88
N VAL A 132 -0.55 27.65 -48.86
CA VAL A 132 -0.79 26.24 -48.65
C VAL A 132 0.21 25.47 -49.47
N GLY A 133 0.83 24.46 -48.89
CA GLY A 133 1.82 23.68 -49.63
C GLY A 133 2.16 22.35 -48.95
N ILE A 134 2.85 21.53 -49.73
CA ILE A 134 3.40 20.25 -49.29
C ILE A 134 4.91 20.38 -49.33
N GLN A 135 5.57 20.03 -48.21
CA GLN A 135 7.02 19.99 -48.12
C GLN A 135 7.48 18.55 -47.93
N VAL A 136 8.38 18.09 -48.77
CA VAL A 136 9.09 16.81 -48.63
C VAL A 136 10.51 17.07 -48.26
N SER A 137 10.97 16.48 -47.16
CA SER A 137 12.36 16.60 -46.66
C SER A 137 12.96 15.21 -46.48
N LEU A 138 14.11 14.98 -47.15
CA LEU A 138 14.87 13.72 -47.03
C LEU A 138 16.31 14.07 -46.59
N PRO A 139 16.73 13.64 -45.38
CA PRO A 139 18.11 13.83 -44.95
C PRO A 139 19.04 12.84 -45.69
N LEU A 140 19.88 13.33 -46.60
CA LEU A 140 20.84 12.49 -47.32
C LEU A 140 22.03 12.09 -46.45
N PHE A 141 22.41 12.94 -45.50
CA PHE A 141 23.50 12.71 -44.57
C PHE A 141 23.22 13.45 -43.26
N ALA A 142 23.22 12.73 -42.14
CA ALA A 142 22.97 13.28 -40.81
C ALA A 142 24.13 13.03 -39.81
N GLY A 143 25.35 12.80 -40.31
CA GLY A 143 26.54 12.62 -39.46
C GLY A 143 26.44 11.45 -38.46
N GLY A 144 25.64 10.42 -38.77
CA GLY A 144 25.42 9.27 -37.88
C GLY A 144 24.40 9.49 -36.75
N SER A 145 23.78 10.68 -36.67
CA SER A 145 22.86 11.03 -35.59
C SER A 145 21.63 10.09 -35.51
N VAL A 146 21.04 9.69 -36.66
CA VAL A 146 19.90 8.74 -36.72
C VAL A 146 20.33 7.37 -36.17
N SER A 147 21.49 6.87 -36.59
CA SER A 147 22.00 5.58 -36.08
C SER A 147 22.33 5.63 -34.59
N ALA A 148 22.87 6.75 -34.10
CA ALA A 148 23.15 6.92 -32.67
C ALA A 148 21.86 7.00 -31.84
N SER A 149 20.88 7.79 -32.30
CA SER A 149 19.57 7.89 -31.61
C SER A 149 18.75 6.59 -31.65
N THR A 150 18.88 5.80 -32.74
CA THR A 150 18.29 4.46 -32.80
C THR A 150 18.93 3.50 -31.82
N ARG A 151 20.26 3.51 -31.66
CA ARG A 151 20.95 2.70 -30.62
C ARG A 151 20.57 3.15 -29.22
N GLN A 152 20.44 4.46 -28.98
CA GLN A 152 19.96 4.98 -27.71
C GLN A 152 18.55 4.48 -27.39
N ALA A 153 17.63 4.56 -28.34
CA ALA A 153 16.27 4.05 -28.17
C ALA A 153 16.25 2.52 -27.94
N ALA A 154 17.10 1.76 -28.63
CA ALA A 154 17.22 0.31 -28.40
C ALA A 154 17.72 -0.02 -26.99
N ASN A 155 18.64 0.77 -26.42
CA ASN A 155 19.06 0.60 -25.03
C ASN A 155 17.95 0.98 -24.04
N GLN A 156 17.14 1.98 -24.35
CA GLN A 156 15.96 2.36 -23.55
C GLN A 156 14.89 1.27 -23.61
N LEU A 157 14.69 0.60 -24.75
CA LEU A 157 13.82 -0.57 -24.85
C LEU A 157 14.32 -1.70 -23.95
N SER A 158 15.62 -2.00 -23.97
CA SER A 158 16.19 -3.00 -23.05
C SER A 158 16.00 -2.62 -21.59
N GLN A 159 16.14 -1.35 -21.25
CA GLN A 159 15.87 -0.85 -19.90
C GLN A 159 14.42 -1.07 -19.52
N ALA A 160 13.44 -0.70 -20.37
CA ALA A 160 12.02 -0.90 -20.12
C ALA A 160 11.66 -2.39 -19.91
N GLN A 161 12.32 -3.29 -20.66
CA GLN A 161 12.17 -4.74 -20.48
C GLN A 161 12.62 -5.19 -19.10
N TYR A 162 13.81 -4.75 -18.65
CA TYR A 162 14.30 -5.10 -17.31
C TYR A 162 13.47 -4.47 -16.18
N GLU A 163 12.94 -3.27 -16.40
CA GLU A 163 12.01 -2.63 -15.45
C GLU A 163 10.72 -3.42 -15.31
N LEU A 164 10.15 -3.90 -16.41
CA LEU A 164 8.98 -4.80 -16.40
C LEU A 164 9.27 -6.11 -15.66
N ASP A 165 10.42 -6.74 -15.93
CA ASP A 165 10.82 -7.98 -15.27
C ASP A 165 11.00 -7.75 -13.76
N ALA A 166 11.66 -6.67 -13.35
CA ALA A 166 11.87 -6.31 -11.95
C ALA A 166 10.54 -6.02 -11.23
N GLN A 167 9.63 -5.26 -11.87
CA GLN A 167 8.33 -4.96 -11.31
C GLN A 167 7.45 -6.22 -11.20
N THR A 168 7.52 -7.11 -12.20
CA THR A 168 6.83 -8.40 -12.17
C THR A 168 7.30 -9.23 -10.98
N ALA A 169 8.62 -9.36 -10.81
CA ALA A 169 9.20 -10.11 -9.68
C ALA A 169 8.77 -9.52 -8.33
N LYS A 170 8.83 -8.18 -8.18
CA LYS A 170 8.40 -7.47 -6.97
C LYS A 170 6.93 -7.72 -6.65
N THR A 171 6.06 -7.57 -7.65
CA THR A 171 4.61 -7.80 -7.49
C THR A 171 4.30 -9.24 -7.06
N LEU A 172 4.98 -10.23 -7.67
CA LEU A 172 4.78 -11.65 -7.32
C LEU A 172 5.32 -11.99 -5.93
N ILE A 173 6.42 -11.37 -5.48
CA ILE A 173 6.94 -11.53 -4.12
C ILE A 173 5.93 -10.99 -3.10
N GLU A 174 5.42 -9.77 -3.31
CA GLU A 174 4.43 -9.18 -2.40
C GLU A 174 3.11 -9.98 -2.42
N LEU A 175 2.64 -10.41 -3.60
CA LEU A 175 1.47 -11.27 -3.72
C LEU A 175 1.63 -12.57 -2.92
N ARG A 176 2.79 -13.23 -3.03
CA ARG A 176 3.09 -14.46 -2.26
C ARG A 176 3.11 -14.20 -0.77
N LYS A 177 3.71 -13.09 -0.35
CA LYS A 177 3.75 -12.68 1.04
C LYS A 177 2.33 -12.48 1.59
N GLN A 178 1.46 -11.75 0.87
CA GLN A 178 0.08 -11.51 1.29
C GLN A 178 -0.76 -12.81 1.30
N PHE A 179 -0.57 -13.69 0.32
CA PHE A 179 -1.20 -15.00 0.31
C PHE A 179 -0.82 -15.83 1.55
N ASN A 180 0.47 -15.89 1.89
CA ASN A 180 0.95 -16.59 3.07
C ASN A 180 0.44 -15.96 4.37
N LEU A 181 0.45 -14.61 4.46
CA LEU A 181 -0.06 -13.88 5.62
C LEU A 181 -1.57 -14.12 5.81
N ASN A 182 -2.34 -14.17 4.73
CA ASN A 182 -3.77 -14.47 4.80
C ASN A 182 -4.01 -15.90 5.28
N THR A 183 -3.30 -16.88 4.69
CA THR A 183 -3.45 -18.30 5.06
C THR A 183 -3.01 -18.56 6.50
N SER A 184 -1.84 -18.04 6.91
CA SER A 184 -1.35 -18.21 8.28
C SER A 184 -2.08 -17.33 9.30
N GLY A 185 -2.56 -16.16 8.87
CA GLY A 185 -3.28 -15.21 9.70
C GLY A 185 -4.56 -15.79 10.29
N ALA A 186 -5.32 -16.54 9.49
CA ALA A 186 -6.51 -17.26 9.95
C ALA A 186 -6.20 -18.22 11.12
N ALA A 187 -5.11 -18.96 11.02
CA ALA A 187 -4.68 -19.87 12.08
C ALA A 187 -4.17 -19.12 13.32
N LYS A 188 -3.43 -18.00 13.11
CA LYS A 188 -2.95 -17.14 14.22
C LYS A 188 -4.10 -16.54 15.01
N VAL A 189 -5.11 -15.97 14.35
CA VAL A 189 -6.28 -15.39 15.02
C VAL A 189 -6.96 -16.45 15.92
N ARG A 190 -7.20 -17.64 15.40
CA ARG A 190 -7.79 -18.74 16.21
C ARG A 190 -6.91 -19.13 17.41
N ALA A 191 -5.58 -19.19 17.20
CA ALA A 191 -4.66 -19.51 18.29
C ALA A 191 -4.66 -18.42 19.37
N TYR A 192 -4.69 -17.15 19.01
CA TYR A 192 -4.79 -16.05 19.98
C TYR A 192 -6.16 -15.98 20.66
N GLU A 193 -7.25 -16.34 20.00
CA GLU A 193 -8.57 -16.47 20.64
C GLU A 193 -8.54 -17.52 21.75
N MET A 194 -7.93 -18.68 21.48
CA MET A 194 -7.71 -19.71 22.52
C MET A 194 -6.79 -19.22 23.63
N ALA A 195 -5.72 -18.49 23.31
CA ALA A 195 -4.80 -17.92 24.29
C ALA A 195 -5.51 -16.93 25.22
N VAL A 196 -6.35 -16.03 24.68
CA VAL A 196 -7.17 -15.09 25.48
C VAL A 196 -8.12 -15.84 26.40
N GLY A 197 -8.77 -16.91 25.92
CA GLY A 197 -9.64 -17.76 26.73
C GLY A 197 -8.87 -18.40 27.90
N SER A 198 -7.72 -18.98 27.65
CA SER A 198 -6.86 -19.61 28.64
C SER A 198 -6.31 -18.59 29.65
N ALA A 199 -5.85 -17.42 29.18
CA ALA A 199 -5.35 -16.36 30.08
C ALA A 199 -6.46 -15.78 30.97
N THR A 200 -7.69 -15.66 30.44
CA THR A 200 -8.85 -15.23 31.24
C THR A 200 -9.18 -16.23 32.35
N ALA A 201 -9.13 -17.53 32.04
CA ALA A 201 -9.31 -18.58 33.04
C ALA A 201 -8.19 -18.56 34.09
N LEU A 202 -6.94 -18.32 33.64
CA LEU A 202 -5.78 -18.20 34.54
C LEU A 202 -5.97 -17.07 35.54
N VAL A 203 -6.32 -15.85 35.09
CA VAL A 203 -6.58 -14.71 36.00
C VAL A 203 -7.64 -15.07 37.03
N THR A 204 -8.73 -15.69 36.58
CA THR A 204 -9.82 -16.09 37.48
C THR A 204 -9.35 -17.11 38.51
N ALA A 205 -8.57 -18.11 38.12
CA ALA A 205 -8.05 -19.15 39.02
C ALA A 205 -7.04 -18.57 40.01
N THR A 206 -6.10 -17.71 39.52
CA THR A 206 -5.06 -17.08 40.34
C THR A 206 -5.69 -16.19 41.42
N ARG A 207 -6.69 -15.37 41.06
CA ARG A 207 -7.43 -14.53 42.03
C ARG A 207 -8.06 -15.36 43.14
N LYS A 208 -8.66 -16.53 42.79
CA LYS A 208 -9.23 -17.44 43.75
C LYS A 208 -8.15 -18.04 44.69
N SER A 209 -7.01 -18.46 44.14
CA SER A 209 -5.91 -19.01 44.92
C SER A 209 -5.27 -17.96 45.88
N VAL A 210 -5.23 -16.70 45.45
CA VAL A 210 -4.79 -15.61 46.36
C VAL A 210 -5.79 -15.40 47.48
N THR A 211 -7.07 -15.42 47.21
CA THR A 211 -8.13 -15.34 48.24
C THR A 211 -8.06 -16.53 49.20
N GLY A 212 -7.66 -17.72 48.71
CA GLY A 212 -7.42 -18.91 49.52
C GLY A 212 -6.10 -18.90 50.32
N GLY A 213 -5.23 -17.92 50.08
CA GLY A 213 -3.93 -17.81 50.76
C GLY A 213 -2.83 -18.71 50.20
N GLU A 214 -3.08 -19.34 49.04
CA GLU A 214 -2.14 -20.26 48.39
C GLU A 214 -1.13 -19.55 47.45
N ARG A 215 -1.45 -18.32 47.02
CA ARG A 215 -0.63 -17.51 46.13
C ARG A 215 -0.54 -16.06 46.58
N VAL A 216 0.39 -15.29 46.00
CA VAL A 216 0.61 -13.86 46.29
C VAL A 216 -0.03 -12.97 45.25
N ASN A 217 -0.29 -11.70 45.58
CA ASN A 217 -0.88 -10.72 44.63
C ASN A 217 -0.03 -10.51 43.39
N LEU A 218 1.27 -10.71 43.44
CA LEU A 218 2.16 -10.59 42.30
C LEU A 218 1.78 -11.59 41.18
N ASP A 219 1.36 -12.82 41.57
CA ASP A 219 0.90 -13.83 40.58
C ASP A 219 -0.35 -13.37 39.85
N VAL A 220 -1.22 -12.56 40.48
CA VAL A 220 -2.41 -11.98 39.81
C VAL A 220 -1.96 -10.94 38.80
N LEU A 221 -1.01 -10.07 39.12
CA LEU A 221 -0.48 -9.07 38.20
C LEU A 221 0.15 -9.74 36.97
N ASP A 222 0.93 -10.79 37.18
CA ASP A 222 1.54 -11.56 36.08
C ASP A 222 0.47 -12.20 35.17
N ALA A 223 -0.57 -12.79 35.76
CA ALA A 223 -1.68 -13.36 35.01
C ALA A 223 -2.48 -12.29 34.22
N GLU A 224 -2.69 -11.12 34.81
CA GLU A 224 -3.34 -9.98 34.15
C GLU A 224 -2.49 -9.42 33.02
N GLN A 225 -1.20 -9.24 33.21
CA GLN A 225 -0.28 -8.82 32.16
C GLN A 225 -0.31 -9.79 30.98
N GLN A 226 -0.29 -11.10 31.26
CA GLN A 226 -0.40 -12.13 30.22
C GLN A 226 -1.73 -12.05 29.45
N LEU A 227 -2.85 -11.77 30.14
CA LEU A 227 -4.14 -11.58 29.51
C LEU A 227 -4.17 -10.35 28.60
N PHE A 228 -3.64 -9.20 29.08
CA PHE A 228 -3.58 -7.99 28.28
C PHE A 228 -2.69 -8.15 27.05
N THR A 229 -1.53 -8.81 27.19
CA THR A 229 -0.67 -9.17 26.08
C THR A 229 -1.39 -10.04 25.05
N ALA A 230 -2.07 -11.10 25.50
CA ALA A 230 -2.83 -11.97 24.61
C ALA A 230 -3.96 -11.22 23.88
N ARG A 231 -4.65 -10.30 24.55
CA ARG A 231 -5.70 -9.45 23.93
C ARG A 231 -5.13 -8.50 22.89
N ARG A 232 -3.98 -7.85 23.15
CA ARG A 232 -3.29 -7.00 22.21
C ARG A 232 -2.87 -7.80 20.96
N ASP A 233 -2.23 -8.94 21.17
CA ASP A 233 -1.74 -9.79 20.09
C ASP A 233 -2.90 -10.35 19.23
N LEU A 234 -4.08 -10.61 19.85
CA LEU A 234 -5.30 -10.96 19.12
C LEU A 234 -5.80 -9.80 18.25
N ALA A 235 -5.83 -8.58 18.80
CA ALA A 235 -6.26 -7.41 18.05
C ALA A 235 -5.34 -7.16 16.85
N ASP A 236 -4.02 -7.20 17.07
CA ASP A 236 -3.02 -7.05 16.01
C ASP A 236 -3.17 -8.13 14.93
N ALA A 237 -3.37 -9.38 15.33
CA ALA A 237 -3.55 -10.49 14.40
C ALA A 237 -4.82 -10.33 13.54
N ARG A 238 -5.91 -9.83 14.10
CA ARG A 238 -7.15 -9.54 13.37
C ARG A 238 -6.97 -8.42 12.35
N HIS A 239 -6.34 -7.30 12.74
CA HIS A 239 -6.03 -6.21 11.81
C HIS A 239 -5.08 -6.66 10.70
N ALA A 240 -4.01 -7.38 11.05
CA ALA A 240 -3.05 -7.90 10.08
C ALA A 240 -3.70 -8.86 9.07
N TYR A 241 -4.65 -9.70 9.53
CA TYR A 241 -5.40 -10.61 8.66
C TYR A 241 -6.27 -9.84 7.65
N LEU A 242 -7.03 -8.83 8.12
CA LEU A 242 -7.87 -8.00 7.24
C LEU A 242 -7.03 -7.23 6.22
N LEU A 243 -5.92 -6.64 6.68
CA LEU A 243 -5.00 -5.90 5.80
C LEU A 243 -4.40 -6.83 4.73
N ALA A 244 -3.94 -8.03 5.13
CA ALA A 244 -3.38 -9.01 4.21
C ALA A 244 -4.41 -9.45 3.14
N ARG A 245 -5.69 -9.56 3.51
CA ARG A 245 -6.78 -9.91 2.59
C ARG A 245 -7.00 -8.81 1.53
N ILE A 246 -7.00 -7.56 1.94
CA ILE A 246 -7.14 -6.41 1.03
C ILE A 246 -5.91 -6.29 0.13
N GLN A 247 -4.71 -6.39 0.69
CA GLN A 247 -3.46 -6.31 -0.06
C GLN A 247 -3.32 -7.46 -1.07
N LEU A 248 -3.77 -8.67 -0.74
CA LEU A 248 -3.79 -9.79 -1.68
C LEU A 248 -4.64 -9.46 -2.91
N LYS A 249 -5.84 -8.92 -2.73
CA LYS A 249 -6.72 -8.49 -3.83
C LYS A 249 -6.16 -7.30 -4.60
N TYR A 250 -5.53 -6.36 -3.91
CA TYR A 250 -4.85 -5.22 -4.52
C TYR A 250 -3.74 -5.68 -5.47
N PHE A 251 -2.82 -6.52 -5.01
CA PHE A 251 -1.74 -7.05 -5.85
C PHE A 251 -2.23 -7.96 -6.98
N ALA A 252 -3.37 -8.63 -6.77
CA ALA A 252 -4.03 -9.39 -7.83
C ALA A 252 -4.77 -8.51 -8.86
N GLY A 253 -4.92 -7.20 -8.61
CA GLY A 253 -5.68 -6.29 -9.47
C GLY A 253 -7.19 -6.52 -9.42
N LEU A 254 -7.69 -7.09 -8.31
CA LEU A 254 -9.10 -7.49 -8.12
C LEU A 254 -9.79 -6.72 -7.00
N LEU A 255 -9.11 -5.75 -6.39
CA LEU A 255 -9.71 -4.96 -5.31
C LEU A 255 -10.87 -4.11 -5.85
N SER A 256 -12.04 -4.26 -5.22
CA SER A 256 -13.26 -3.57 -5.58
C SER A 256 -13.88 -2.81 -4.40
N GLU A 257 -14.80 -1.90 -4.68
CA GLU A 257 -15.56 -1.20 -3.65
C GLU A 257 -16.37 -2.17 -2.76
N GLN A 258 -16.84 -3.29 -3.32
CA GLN A 258 -17.55 -4.33 -2.55
C GLN A 258 -16.65 -4.96 -1.49
N ASP A 259 -15.35 -5.11 -1.76
CA ASP A 259 -14.38 -5.62 -0.80
C ASP A 259 -14.18 -4.67 0.38
N LEU A 260 -14.18 -3.36 0.10
CA LEU A 260 -14.10 -2.34 1.14
C LEU A 260 -15.38 -2.30 1.98
N ARG A 261 -16.55 -2.45 1.37
CA ARG A 261 -17.83 -2.55 2.09
C ARG A 261 -17.88 -3.82 2.94
N ALA A 262 -17.40 -4.96 2.44
CA ALA A 262 -17.29 -6.18 3.21
C ALA A 262 -16.31 -6.03 4.39
N LEU A 263 -15.19 -5.31 4.18
CA LEU A 263 -14.26 -4.96 5.26
C LEU A 263 -14.93 -4.09 6.33
N ALA A 264 -15.69 -3.07 5.92
CA ALA A 264 -16.42 -2.19 6.85
C ALA A 264 -17.38 -2.98 7.77
N GLY A 265 -17.91 -4.11 7.31
CA GLY A 265 -18.74 -4.99 8.13
C GLY A 265 -18.02 -5.61 9.34
N TYR A 266 -16.70 -5.60 9.39
CA TYR A 266 -15.92 -6.02 10.56
C TYR A 266 -15.78 -4.93 11.62
N PHE A 267 -16.19 -3.70 11.33
CA PHE A 267 -16.18 -2.59 12.26
C PHE A 267 -17.61 -2.28 12.70
N GLN A 268 -17.82 -2.17 13.99
CA GLN A 268 -19.12 -1.81 14.53
C GLN A 268 -19.11 -0.34 14.91
N PRO A 269 -20.16 0.44 14.57
CA PRO A 269 -20.29 1.77 15.13
C PRO A 269 -20.31 1.66 16.65
N SER A 270 -19.61 2.56 17.33
CA SER A 270 -19.70 2.72 18.79
C SER A 270 -21.17 2.96 19.17
N ALA A 271 -21.73 2.09 20.00
CA ALA A 271 -23.09 2.21 20.49
C ALA A 271 -23.23 3.39 21.46
#